data_aacfd253bff5321a4231e43fd631d209
#
_entry.id   aacfd253bff5321a4231e43fd631d209
#
_cell.length_a   1.000
_cell.length_b   1.000
_cell.length_c   1.000
_cell.angle_alpha   90.00
_cell.angle_beta   90.00
_cell.angle_gamma   90.00
#
_symmetry.space_group_name_H-M   'P 1'
#
loop_
_entity.id
_entity.type
_entity.pdbx_description
1 polymer ?
#
loop_
_entity_poly.entity_id
_entity_poly.type
_entity_poly.pdbx_seq_one_letter_code
_entity_poly.pdbx_strand_id
1 'polypeptide(L)'
;MLNETQKNEVVALCQKLIQSPSTSGHEEGVVARLKAFFEANGFDSVHVDRYGNVIGCIKGSRPGPRILFDGHIDTVPVGDPATWEHDPFAAEIVDGKIYGRGTSDMKGAVAAM
;
A
#
# COMPACT_ATOMS: atom_id res chain seq x y z
N MET A 1 5.13 -5.05 -19.75
CA MET A 1 6.18 -4.38 -18.93
C MET A 1 5.66 -3.01 -18.53
N LEU A 2 5.85 -2.59 -17.28
CA LEU A 2 5.41 -1.26 -16.83
C LEU A 2 6.20 -0.17 -17.56
N ASN A 3 5.52 0.90 -17.97
CA ASN A 3 6.16 2.12 -18.46
C ASN A 3 6.68 2.98 -17.28
N GLU A 4 7.45 4.02 -17.56
CA GLU A 4 8.05 4.85 -16.49
C GLU A 4 6.99 5.55 -15.61
N THR A 5 5.88 5.98 -16.20
CA THR A 5 4.77 6.58 -15.43
C THR A 5 4.21 5.59 -14.41
N GLN A 6 3.92 4.37 -14.84
CA GLN A 6 3.42 3.31 -13.97
C GLN A 6 4.42 2.93 -12.87
N LYS A 7 5.71 2.85 -13.19
CA LYS A 7 6.75 2.63 -12.17
C LYS A 7 6.76 3.72 -11.12
N ASN A 8 6.69 4.98 -11.55
CA ASN A 8 6.66 6.13 -10.65
C ASN A 8 5.40 6.13 -9.78
N GLU A 9 4.25 5.74 -10.32
CA GLU A 9 2.99 5.60 -9.57
C GLU A 9 3.08 4.54 -8.47
N VAL A 10 3.67 3.37 -8.77
CA VAL A 10 3.91 2.31 -7.78
C VAL A 10 4.81 2.81 -6.64
N VAL A 11 5.91 3.48 -6.99
CA VAL A 11 6.83 4.07 -6.00
C VAL A 11 6.12 5.12 -5.14
N ALA A 12 5.37 6.02 -5.77
CA ALA A 12 4.64 7.06 -5.06
C ALA A 12 3.55 6.49 -4.13
N LEU A 13 2.83 5.45 -4.57
CA LEU A 13 1.86 4.76 -3.73
C LEU A 13 2.55 4.09 -2.55
N CYS A 14 3.64 3.37 -2.78
CA CYS A 14 4.44 2.73 -1.73
C CYS A 14 4.86 3.75 -0.66
N GLN A 15 5.40 4.91 -1.07
CA GLN A 15 5.77 5.97 -0.15
C GLN A 15 4.58 6.47 0.69
N LYS A 16 3.43 6.71 0.06
CA LYS A 16 2.22 7.14 0.78
C LYS A 16 1.73 6.12 1.79
N LEU A 17 1.83 4.82 1.49
CA LEU A 17 1.47 3.75 2.41
C LEU A 17 2.43 3.68 3.60
N ILE A 18 3.74 3.83 3.38
CA ILE A 18 4.76 3.85 4.44
C ILE A 18 4.57 5.06 5.35
N GLN A 19 4.28 6.24 4.78
CA GLN A 19 4.00 7.49 5.49
C GLN A 19 2.69 7.47 6.28
N SER A 20 1.92 6.39 6.18
CA SER A 20 0.71 6.15 6.97
C SER A 20 0.98 5.03 7.97
N PRO A 21 1.38 5.34 9.22
CA PRO A 21 1.58 4.33 10.25
C PRO A 21 0.34 3.45 10.41
N SER A 22 0.54 2.14 10.57
CA SER A 22 -0.56 1.16 10.61
C SER A 22 -0.18 -0.05 11.47
N THR A 23 0.08 0.16 12.74
CA THR A 23 0.21 -0.97 13.65
C THR A 23 -1.12 -1.72 13.74
N SER A 24 -1.05 -3.05 13.98
CA SER A 24 -2.24 -3.90 14.02
C SER A 24 -3.32 -3.33 14.96
N GLY A 25 -4.53 -3.14 14.43
CA GLY A 25 -5.66 -2.49 15.10
C GLY A 25 -5.72 -0.95 14.95
N HIS A 26 -4.79 -0.35 14.18
CA HIS A 26 -4.71 1.10 13.95
C HIS A 26 -4.36 1.37 12.47
N GLU A 27 -5.11 0.76 11.54
CA GLU A 27 -4.86 0.80 10.11
C GLU A 27 -5.66 1.89 9.37
N GLU A 28 -6.45 2.72 10.06
CA GLU A 28 -7.39 3.67 9.45
C GLU A 28 -6.71 4.61 8.44
N GLY A 29 -5.49 5.03 8.73
CA GLY A 29 -4.74 5.92 7.85
C GLY A 29 -4.39 5.28 6.51
N VAL A 30 -3.87 4.05 6.52
CA VAL A 30 -3.54 3.30 5.31
C VAL A 30 -4.78 2.85 4.56
N VAL A 31 -5.85 2.48 5.27
CA VAL A 31 -7.18 2.17 4.69
C VAL A 31 -7.69 3.36 3.89
N ALA A 32 -7.67 4.56 4.45
CA ALA A 32 -8.11 5.77 3.77
C ALA A 32 -7.27 6.06 2.50
N ARG A 33 -5.97 5.82 2.55
CA ARG A 33 -5.08 5.99 1.39
C ARG A 33 -5.40 5.02 0.27
N LEU A 34 -5.55 3.74 0.58
CA LEU A 34 -5.89 2.71 -0.42
C LEU A 34 -7.28 2.93 -1.00
N LYS A 35 -8.27 3.24 -0.17
CA LYS A 35 -9.63 3.57 -0.64
C LYS A 35 -9.59 4.72 -1.65
N ALA A 36 -8.93 5.82 -1.31
CA ALA A 36 -8.79 6.97 -2.20
C ALA A 36 -8.05 6.63 -3.50
N PHE A 37 -7.00 5.79 -3.42
CA PHE A 37 -6.29 5.34 -4.59
C PHE A 37 -7.17 4.50 -5.53
N PHE A 38 -7.92 3.54 -5.01
CA PHE A 38 -8.82 2.71 -5.81
C PHE A 38 -9.91 3.55 -6.48
N GLU A 39 -10.54 4.47 -5.72
CA GLU A 39 -11.57 5.38 -6.25
C GLU A 39 -11.04 6.29 -7.36
N ALA A 40 -9.79 6.76 -7.26
CA ALA A 40 -9.15 7.62 -8.25
C ALA A 40 -8.64 6.87 -9.49
N ASN A 41 -8.47 5.54 -9.43
CA ASN A 41 -7.83 4.75 -10.48
C ASN A 41 -8.77 3.77 -11.19
N GLY A 42 -10.07 4.07 -11.23
CA GLY A 42 -11.02 3.39 -12.11
C GLY A 42 -11.44 1.99 -11.65
N PHE A 43 -11.36 1.69 -10.36
CA PHE A 43 -11.96 0.49 -9.81
C PHE A 43 -13.49 0.57 -9.91
N ASP A 44 -14.12 -0.49 -10.39
CA ASP A 44 -15.59 -0.53 -10.56
C ASP A 44 -16.35 -0.53 -9.24
N SER A 45 -15.75 -1.05 -8.19
CA SER A 45 -16.27 -0.93 -6.83
C SER A 45 -15.16 -0.91 -5.80
N VAL A 46 -15.36 -0.13 -4.75
CA VAL A 46 -14.46 -0.04 -3.59
C VAL A 46 -15.29 -0.16 -2.32
N HIS A 47 -14.91 -1.07 -1.45
CA HIS A 47 -15.60 -1.35 -0.21
C HIS A 47 -14.61 -1.46 0.95
N VAL A 48 -14.96 -0.93 2.10
CA VAL A 48 -14.26 -1.17 3.37
C VAL A 48 -15.22 -1.92 4.28
N ASP A 49 -14.84 -3.11 4.68
CA ASP A 49 -15.68 -3.93 5.53
C ASP A 49 -15.58 -3.53 7.03
N ARG A 50 -16.35 -4.19 7.87
CA ARG A 50 -16.38 -3.92 9.33
C ARG A 50 -15.07 -4.23 10.05
N TYR A 51 -14.16 -4.94 9.43
CA TYR A 51 -12.85 -5.29 9.97
C TYR A 51 -11.73 -4.36 9.47
N GLY A 52 -12.06 -3.41 8.58
CA GLY A 52 -11.09 -2.51 7.98
C GLY A 52 -10.42 -3.05 6.71
N ASN A 53 -10.86 -4.19 6.17
CA ASN A 53 -10.34 -4.67 4.88
C ASN A 53 -10.80 -3.75 3.75
N VAL A 54 -9.86 -3.31 2.92
CA VAL A 54 -10.15 -2.52 1.71
C VAL A 54 -10.24 -3.47 0.53
N ILE A 55 -11.39 -3.52 -0.10
CA ILE A 55 -11.68 -4.42 -1.20
C ILE A 55 -11.96 -3.59 -2.45
N GLY A 56 -11.08 -3.66 -3.43
CA GLY A 56 -11.26 -3.06 -4.75
C GLY A 56 -11.57 -4.14 -5.79
N CYS A 57 -12.47 -3.85 -6.71
CA CYS A 57 -12.82 -4.77 -7.78
C CYS A 57 -12.73 -4.07 -9.13
N ILE A 58 -12.10 -4.74 -10.10
CA ILE A 58 -12.09 -4.37 -11.51
C ILE A 58 -12.76 -5.48 -12.29
N LYS A 59 -13.76 -5.15 -13.08
CA LYS A 59 -14.47 -6.10 -13.93
C LYS A 59 -13.74 -6.29 -15.24
N GLY A 60 -13.45 -7.52 -15.58
CA GLY A 60 -12.94 -7.86 -16.90
C GLY A 60 -13.98 -7.65 -18.00
N SER A 61 -13.53 -7.37 -19.23
CA SER A 61 -14.41 -7.18 -20.39
C SER A 61 -14.95 -8.49 -20.98
N ARG A 62 -14.46 -9.64 -20.53
CA ARG A 62 -14.84 -10.98 -21.02
C ARG A 62 -15.16 -11.91 -19.87
N PRO A 63 -16.04 -12.92 -20.08
CA PRO A 63 -16.24 -13.99 -19.11
C PRO A 63 -14.93 -14.73 -18.81
N GLY A 64 -14.69 -15.02 -17.53
CA GLY A 64 -13.47 -15.70 -17.12
C GLY A 64 -13.42 -15.90 -15.60
N PRO A 65 -12.36 -16.54 -15.10
CA PRO A 65 -12.16 -16.72 -13.68
C PRO A 65 -11.90 -15.36 -13.00
N ARG A 66 -12.24 -15.29 -11.71
CA ARG A 66 -11.82 -14.19 -10.85
C ARG A 66 -10.42 -14.47 -10.30
N ILE A 67 -9.58 -13.46 -10.31
CA ILE A 67 -8.27 -13.47 -9.67
C ILE A 67 -8.38 -12.60 -8.44
N LEU A 68 -7.96 -13.12 -7.28
CA LEU A 68 -7.85 -12.38 -6.04
C LEU A 68 -6.36 -12.14 -5.76
N PHE A 69 -6.00 -10.87 -5.57
CA PHE A 69 -4.76 -10.47 -4.94
C PHE A 69 -5.07 -10.13 -3.49
N ASP A 70 -4.29 -10.64 -2.57
CA ASP A 70 -4.49 -10.47 -1.14
C ASP A 70 -3.17 -10.10 -0.46
N GLY A 71 -3.23 -9.17 0.51
CA GLY A 71 -2.08 -8.72 1.25
C GLY A 71 -2.49 -7.97 2.52
N HIS A 72 -1.65 -8.01 3.55
CA HIS A 72 -1.89 -7.27 4.76
C HIS A 72 -1.34 -5.84 4.67
N ILE A 73 -1.95 -4.93 5.41
CA ILE A 73 -1.61 -3.50 5.44
C ILE A 73 -1.11 -3.02 6.80
N ASP A 74 -1.22 -3.86 7.81
CA ASP A 74 -0.65 -3.59 9.12
C ASP A 74 0.85 -3.86 9.16
N THR A 75 1.50 -3.30 10.16
CA THR A 75 2.92 -3.48 10.43
C THR A 75 3.16 -3.67 11.93
N VAL A 76 4.27 -4.33 12.27
CA VAL A 76 4.76 -4.31 13.64
C VAL A 76 5.25 -2.89 14.03
N PRO A 77 5.27 -2.56 15.32
CA PRO A 77 5.79 -1.28 15.81
C PRO A 77 7.26 -1.05 15.37
N VAL A 78 7.67 0.20 15.33
CA VAL A 78 9.05 0.58 14.96
C VAL A 78 10.06 0.34 16.10
N GLY A 79 9.58 0.13 17.32
CA GLY A 79 10.44 0.09 18.51
C GLY A 79 10.96 1.48 18.86
N ASP A 80 12.23 1.58 19.21
CA ASP A 80 12.89 2.87 19.47
C ASP A 80 13.29 3.53 18.14
N PRO A 81 12.66 4.66 17.75
CA PRO A 81 12.98 5.37 16.51
C PRO A 81 14.45 5.82 16.42
N ALA A 82 15.12 6.04 17.54
CA ALA A 82 16.52 6.46 17.57
C ALA A 82 17.50 5.38 17.05
N THR A 83 17.06 4.12 16.95
CA THR A 83 17.87 3.02 16.42
C THR A 83 17.78 2.90 14.89
N TRP A 84 16.93 3.70 14.25
CA TRP A 84 16.78 3.68 12.79
C TRP A 84 17.77 4.64 12.14
N GLU A 85 18.43 4.16 11.08
CA GLU A 85 19.32 4.99 10.25
C GLU A 85 18.54 6.03 9.43
N HIS A 86 17.31 5.68 9.01
CA HIS A 86 16.37 6.55 8.32
C HIS A 86 15.06 6.60 9.11
N ASP A 87 14.36 7.73 9.08
CA ASP A 87 13.04 7.84 9.72
C ASP A 87 12.11 6.72 9.19
N PRO A 88 11.56 5.86 10.07
CA PRO A 88 10.75 4.71 9.67
C PRO A 88 9.47 5.06 8.92
N PHE A 89 9.04 6.32 8.93
CA PHE A 89 7.82 6.77 8.25
C PHE A 89 8.06 7.84 7.19
N ALA A 90 9.30 8.25 6.94
CA ALA A 90 9.60 9.23 5.89
C ALA A 90 9.48 8.63 4.48
N ALA A 91 9.64 7.32 4.32
CA ALA A 91 9.71 6.64 3.03
C ALA A 91 10.80 7.23 2.12
N GLU A 92 11.94 7.52 2.71
CA GLU A 92 13.08 8.11 2.03
C GLU A 92 13.61 7.19 0.92
N ILE A 93 13.98 7.78 -0.21
CA ILE A 93 14.58 7.05 -1.32
C ILE A 93 16.07 7.41 -1.38
N VAL A 94 16.93 6.42 -1.16
CA VAL A 94 18.38 6.56 -1.26
C VAL A 94 18.93 5.43 -2.12
N ASP A 95 19.72 5.76 -3.13
CA ASP A 95 20.35 4.81 -4.04
C ASP A 95 19.37 3.76 -4.63
N GLY A 96 18.16 4.19 -4.99
CA GLY A 96 17.13 3.34 -5.58
C GLY A 96 16.42 2.40 -4.60
N LYS A 97 16.59 2.60 -3.30
CA LYS A 97 15.94 1.84 -2.22
C LYS A 97 15.01 2.74 -1.44
N ILE A 98 13.83 2.25 -1.07
CA ILE A 98 12.90 2.93 -0.17
C ILE A 98 13.13 2.41 1.25
N TYR A 99 13.37 3.32 2.18
CA TYR A 99 13.56 3.01 3.60
C TYR A 99 12.29 3.31 4.39
N GLY A 100 11.92 2.40 5.29
CA GLY A 100 10.81 2.61 6.20
C GLY A 100 10.16 1.33 6.72
N ARG A 101 9.31 1.49 7.73
CA ARG A 101 8.55 0.39 8.32
C ARG A 101 7.49 -0.10 7.32
N GLY A 102 7.47 -1.40 7.07
CA GLY A 102 6.51 -2.04 6.17
C GLY A 102 6.91 -2.01 4.70
N THR A 103 8.09 -1.49 4.33
CA THR A 103 8.57 -1.44 2.94
C THR A 103 8.65 -2.83 2.32
N SER A 104 9.24 -3.80 3.02
CA SER A 104 9.34 -5.20 2.57
C SER A 104 8.15 -6.04 2.97
N ASP A 105 7.54 -5.77 4.12
CA ASP A 105 6.46 -6.56 4.73
C ASP A 105 5.31 -5.66 5.20
N MET A 106 4.25 -5.44 4.33
CA MET A 106 4.32 -5.78 2.92
C MET A 106 3.76 -4.66 2.03
N LYS A 107 3.85 -3.38 2.48
CA LYS A 107 3.31 -2.22 1.77
C LYS A 107 3.91 -2.04 0.37
N GLY A 108 5.17 -2.45 0.16
CA GLY A 108 5.78 -2.47 -1.17
C GLY A 108 5.09 -3.43 -2.12
N ALA A 109 4.77 -4.65 -1.66
CA ALA A 109 4.00 -5.62 -2.43
C ALA A 109 2.55 -5.14 -2.67
N VAL A 110 1.91 -4.56 -1.65
CA VAL A 110 0.56 -3.98 -1.77
C VAL A 110 0.52 -2.88 -2.83
N ALA A 111 1.53 -2.01 -2.87
CA ALA A 111 1.61 -0.97 -3.88
C ALA A 111 1.83 -1.52 -5.30
N ALA A 112 2.50 -2.67 -5.42
CA ALA A 112 2.79 -3.30 -6.71
C ALA A 112 1.61 -4.11 -7.27
N MET A 113 0.76 -4.66 -6.39
CA MET A 113 -0.48 -5.37 -6.78
C MET A 113 -1.49 -4.43 -7.41
#